data_cc01eaba2171a7d75ae1de9dd10fdcda
#
_entry.id   cc01eaba2171a7d75ae1de9dd10fdcda
#
_cell.length_a   1.000
_cell.length_b   1.000
_cell.length_c   1.000
_cell.angle_alpha   90.00
_cell.angle_beta   90.00
_cell.angle_gamma   90.00
#
_symmetry.space_group_name_H-M   'P 1'
#
loop_
_entity.id
_entity.type
_entity.pdbx_description
1 polymer ?
#
loop_
_entity_poly.entity_id
_entity_poly.type
_entity_poly.pdbx_seq_one_letter_code
_entity_poly.pdbx_strand_id
1 'polypeptide(L)'
;MHSEYGSAYRNLFLNHWWWRAREEAIVGVLRERFQARPGARILDVGCGDGLFFDRLREFGEAEGVEPAEYLVDPLGPHRSRITIAPFDESFQPGGRYDLILMLDVLEHLDAPVVALRHAISLLEPHGLLLITVPAFNLIWTNHDRINQHRTRYTKASFRRIAEDAGIKILLARYLFFWLFPVKLAARAKESLLRPAPQVPQVPGRAINRFLFLLSRGEEKLSHLLPLPIGSSLLVMGSTPPPNS
;
A
#
# COMPACT_ATOMS: atom_id res chain seq x y z
N MET A 1 -13.40 1.26 -6.04
CA MET A 1 -13.71 0.03 -5.23
C MET A 1 -15.22 -0.17 -5.20
N HIS A 2 -15.74 -1.41 -5.35
CA HIS A 2 -17.16 -1.67 -5.20
C HIS A 2 -17.60 -1.57 -3.73
N SER A 3 -18.83 -1.10 -3.47
CA SER A 3 -19.37 -0.92 -2.10
C SER A 3 -19.36 -2.20 -1.24
N GLU A 4 -19.59 -3.36 -1.87
CA GLU A 4 -19.52 -4.67 -1.20
C GLU A 4 -18.10 -5.00 -0.68
N TYR A 5 -17.08 -4.61 -1.41
CA TYR A 5 -15.68 -4.78 -0.96
C TYR A 5 -15.38 -3.84 0.21
N GLY A 6 -15.88 -2.59 0.14
CA GLY A 6 -15.75 -1.63 1.22
C GLY A 6 -16.34 -2.13 2.55
N SER A 7 -17.53 -2.76 2.51
CA SER A 7 -18.15 -3.34 3.71
C SER A 7 -17.37 -4.53 4.31
N ALA A 8 -16.67 -5.31 3.47
CA ALA A 8 -15.83 -6.42 3.91
C ALA A 8 -14.42 -5.98 4.35
N TYR A 9 -14.00 -4.76 3.98
CA TYR A 9 -12.61 -4.31 4.11
C TYR A 9 -12.09 -4.38 5.56
N ARG A 10 -12.84 -3.86 6.54
CA ARG A 10 -12.45 -3.91 7.96
C ARG A 10 -12.17 -5.34 8.43
N ASN A 11 -13.08 -6.28 8.11
CA ASN A 11 -12.90 -7.68 8.50
C ASN A 11 -11.68 -8.31 7.80
N LEU A 12 -11.48 -8.02 6.53
CA LEU A 12 -10.32 -8.50 5.76
C LEU A 12 -9.03 -7.93 6.34
N PHE A 13 -8.98 -6.62 6.59
CA PHE A 13 -7.80 -5.97 7.16
C PHE A 13 -7.39 -6.61 8.50
N LEU A 14 -8.33 -6.79 9.40
CA LEU A 14 -8.04 -7.29 10.73
C LEU A 14 -7.72 -8.80 10.78
N ASN A 15 -8.31 -9.59 9.89
CA ASN A 15 -8.32 -11.05 10.05
C ASN A 15 -7.65 -11.81 8.92
N HIS A 16 -7.58 -11.29 7.71
CA HIS A 16 -7.07 -12.04 6.58
C HIS A 16 -5.53 -12.03 6.54
N TRP A 17 -4.91 -13.17 6.32
CA TRP A 17 -3.47 -13.40 6.33
C TRP A 17 -2.68 -12.40 5.47
N TRP A 18 -3.19 -12.03 4.29
CA TRP A 18 -2.48 -11.18 3.35
C TRP A 18 -2.33 -9.75 3.89
N TRP A 19 -3.42 -9.13 4.40
CA TRP A 19 -3.37 -7.79 5.01
C TRP A 19 -2.43 -7.76 6.20
N ARG A 20 -2.54 -8.76 7.08
CA ARG A 20 -1.67 -8.87 8.26
C ARG A 20 -0.20 -9.07 7.90
N ALA A 21 0.11 -9.93 6.90
CA ALA A 21 1.49 -10.15 6.46
C ALA A 21 2.07 -8.91 5.75
N ARG A 22 1.24 -8.20 4.96
CA ARG A 22 1.62 -6.93 4.33
C ARG A 22 1.90 -5.84 5.36
N GLU A 23 1.02 -5.69 6.36
CA GLU A 23 1.21 -4.77 7.48
C GLU A 23 2.54 -5.01 8.19
N GLU A 24 2.85 -6.27 8.53
CA GLU A 24 4.11 -6.64 9.15
C GLU A 24 5.33 -6.32 8.27
N ALA A 25 5.24 -6.55 6.96
CA ALA A 25 6.32 -6.20 6.04
C ALA A 25 6.55 -4.68 5.97
N ILE A 26 5.48 -3.87 5.97
CA ILE A 26 5.56 -2.41 6.00
C ILE A 26 6.20 -1.94 7.31
N VAL A 27 5.71 -2.43 8.45
CA VAL A 27 6.26 -2.10 9.76
C VAL A 27 7.73 -2.50 9.87
N GLY A 28 8.11 -3.67 9.33
CA GLY A 28 9.50 -4.12 9.26
C GLY A 28 10.40 -3.13 8.53
N VAL A 29 9.97 -2.67 7.34
CA VAL A 29 10.72 -1.68 6.56
C VAL A 29 10.78 -0.33 7.27
N LEU A 30 9.69 0.09 7.92
CA LEU A 30 9.70 1.35 8.70
C LEU A 30 10.69 1.28 9.86
N ARG A 31 10.74 0.17 10.60
CA ARG A 31 11.73 -0.04 11.70
C ARG A 31 13.17 -0.01 11.21
N GLU A 32 13.43 -0.49 10.01
CA GLU A 32 14.78 -0.50 9.41
C GLU A 32 15.21 0.86 8.85
N ARG A 33 14.27 1.64 8.33
CA ARG A 33 14.57 2.77 7.44
C ARG A 33 14.07 4.12 7.91
N PHE A 34 13.04 4.14 8.74
CA PHE A 34 12.47 5.38 9.23
C PHE A 34 12.91 5.63 10.67
N GLN A 35 13.70 6.68 10.86
CA GLN A 35 14.11 7.13 12.20
C GLN A 35 13.04 8.09 12.73
N ALA A 36 12.14 7.57 13.53
CA ALA A 36 11.10 8.37 14.17
C ALA A 36 11.73 9.42 15.10
N ARG A 37 11.32 10.66 14.93
CA ARG A 37 11.66 11.75 15.85
C ARG A 37 10.45 12.07 16.75
N PRO A 38 10.63 12.66 17.94
CA PRO A 38 9.51 13.13 18.74
C PRO A 38 8.62 14.09 17.94
N GLY A 39 7.32 13.82 17.91
CA GLY A 39 6.36 14.62 17.14
C GLY A 39 6.41 14.40 15.63
N ALA A 40 7.01 13.31 15.14
CA ALA A 40 6.99 12.96 13.73
C ALA A 40 5.55 12.86 13.20
N ARG A 41 5.27 13.52 12.09
CA ARG A 41 3.95 13.54 11.44
C ARG A 41 3.91 12.54 10.28
N ILE A 42 2.85 11.77 10.23
CA ILE A 42 2.64 10.72 9.24
C ILE A 42 1.31 10.96 8.52
N LEU A 43 1.34 10.96 7.18
CA LEU A 43 0.14 10.99 6.35
C LEU A 43 -0.08 9.62 5.72
N ASP A 44 -1.27 9.05 5.89
CA ASP A 44 -1.72 7.85 5.19
C ASP A 44 -2.74 8.25 4.11
N VAL A 45 -2.33 8.16 2.84
CA VAL A 45 -3.16 8.51 1.69
C VAL A 45 -3.97 7.28 1.28
N GLY A 46 -5.30 7.45 1.16
CA GLY A 46 -6.22 6.33 0.95
C GLY A 46 -6.35 5.47 2.21
N CYS A 47 -6.37 6.12 3.37
CA CYS A 47 -6.31 5.46 4.68
C CYS A 47 -7.56 4.64 5.05
N GLY A 48 -8.65 4.75 4.26
CA GLY A 48 -9.93 4.18 4.63
C GLY A 48 -10.37 4.65 6.01
N ASP A 49 -10.61 3.72 6.90
CA ASP A 49 -11.06 3.94 8.27
C ASP A 49 -9.91 4.11 9.29
N GLY A 50 -8.70 4.36 8.81
CA GLY A 50 -7.52 4.56 9.66
C GLY A 50 -7.08 3.32 10.43
N LEU A 51 -7.39 2.12 9.93
CA LEU A 51 -7.09 0.87 10.64
C LEU A 51 -5.59 0.63 10.85
N PHE A 52 -4.74 1.26 10.05
CA PHE A 52 -3.30 1.15 10.19
C PHE A 52 -2.71 2.16 11.20
N PHE A 53 -3.46 3.18 11.62
CA PHE A 53 -2.96 4.24 12.50
C PHE A 53 -2.44 3.72 13.85
N ASP A 54 -3.06 2.68 14.42
CA ASP A 54 -2.58 2.10 15.68
C ASP A 54 -1.18 1.51 15.57
N ARG A 55 -0.81 0.97 14.41
CA ARG A 55 0.54 0.47 14.13
C ARG A 55 1.52 1.61 13.87
N LEU A 56 1.05 2.71 13.28
CA LEU A 56 1.87 3.88 12.99
C LEU A 56 2.25 4.67 14.24
N ARG A 57 1.55 4.49 15.36
CA ARG A 57 1.90 5.14 16.66
C ARG A 57 3.32 4.85 17.12
N GLU A 58 3.91 3.74 16.69
CA GLU A 58 5.31 3.43 16.97
C GLU A 58 6.27 4.44 16.31
N PHE A 59 5.84 5.07 15.23
CA PHE A 59 6.66 5.92 14.38
C PHE A 59 6.33 7.40 14.47
N GLY A 60 5.12 7.76 14.91
CA GLY A 60 4.69 9.15 15.00
C GLY A 60 3.17 9.30 15.09
N GLU A 61 2.71 10.53 14.90
CA GLU A 61 1.30 10.86 14.88
C GLU A 61 0.76 10.71 13.45
N ALA A 62 -0.19 9.79 13.28
CA ALA A 62 -0.80 9.51 11.99
C ALA A 62 -2.09 10.27 11.81
N GLU A 63 -2.25 10.90 10.66
CA GLU A 63 -3.50 11.39 10.11
C GLU A 63 -3.68 10.85 8.68
N GLY A 64 -4.87 10.95 8.11
CA GLY A 64 -5.12 10.39 6.79
C GLY A 64 -6.03 11.23 5.93
N VAL A 65 -5.98 10.94 4.63
CA VAL A 65 -6.92 11.46 3.63
C VAL A 65 -7.57 10.31 2.87
N GLU A 66 -8.90 10.33 2.77
CA GLU A 66 -9.70 9.30 2.12
C GLU A 66 -10.81 9.94 1.29
N PRO A 67 -10.84 9.73 -0.03
CA PRO A 67 -11.88 10.30 -0.88
C PRO A 67 -13.25 9.59 -0.74
N ALA A 68 -13.27 8.33 -0.29
CA ALA A 68 -14.46 7.52 -0.21
C ALA A 68 -15.08 7.57 1.19
N GLU A 69 -15.96 8.54 1.45
CA GLU A 69 -16.61 8.73 2.74
C GLU A 69 -17.25 7.46 3.31
N TYR A 70 -17.80 6.59 2.44
CA TYR A 70 -18.44 5.34 2.87
C TYR A 70 -17.45 4.31 3.47
N LEU A 71 -16.14 4.50 3.32
CA LEU A 71 -15.11 3.68 3.96
C LEU A 71 -14.78 4.13 5.38
N VAL A 72 -15.18 5.34 5.75
CA VAL A 72 -14.84 5.95 7.04
C VAL A 72 -16.03 5.83 7.99
N ASP A 73 -15.84 5.12 9.10
CA ASP A 73 -16.84 5.03 10.15
C ASP A 73 -16.99 6.39 10.85
N PRO A 74 -18.18 7.05 10.77
CA PRO A 74 -18.38 8.36 11.39
C PRO A 74 -18.22 8.34 12.91
N LEU A 75 -18.35 7.18 13.55
CA LEU A 75 -18.14 6.96 14.98
C LEU A 75 -16.83 6.24 15.29
N GLY A 76 -16.00 6.03 14.27
CA GLY A 76 -14.73 5.32 14.39
C GLY A 76 -13.72 6.06 15.28
N PRO A 77 -12.81 5.34 15.97
CA PRO A 77 -11.86 5.92 16.91
C PRO A 77 -10.85 6.86 16.24
N HIS A 78 -10.70 6.79 14.94
CA HIS A 78 -9.76 7.60 14.17
C HIS A 78 -10.43 8.70 13.33
N ARG A 79 -11.78 8.82 13.39
CA ARG A 79 -12.55 9.73 12.53
C ARG A 79 -12.03 11.18 12.56
N SER A 80 -11.65 11.69 13.70
CA SER A 80 -11.16 13.07 13.86
C SER A 80 -9.79 13.34 13.20
N ARG A 81 -9.08 12.29 12.82
CA ARG A 81 -7.78 12.36 12.15
C ARG A 81 -7.85 12.04 10.65
N ILE A 82 -9.06 11.83 10.12
CA ILE A 82 -9.27 11.50 8.71
C ILE A 82 -9.98 12.66 8.02
N THR A 83 -9.33 13.23 7.02
CA THR A 83 -9.91 14.22 6.11
C THR A 83 -10.58 13.49 4.95
N ILE A 84 -11.87 13.74 4.75
CA ILE A 84 -12.59 13.21 3.58
C ILE A 84 -12.41 14.18 2.43
N ALA A 85 -11.48 13.87 1.54
CA ALA A 85 -11.14 14.68 0.37
C ALA A 85 -10.38 13.85 -0.68
N PRO A 86 -10.38 14.24 -1.96
CA PRO A 86 -9.44 13.70 -2.93
C PRO A 86 -7.99 14.06 -2.54
N PHE A 87 -7.05 13.20 -2.89
CA PHE A 87 -5.64 13.49 -2.74
C PHE A 87 -5.10 14.11 -4.04
N ASP A 88 -5.26 15.40 -4.16
CA ASP A 88 -4.79 16.23 -5.28
C ASP A 88 -4.28 17.57 -4.76
N GLU A 89 -3.99 18.53 -5.65
CA GLU A 89 -3.47 19.84 -5.30
C GLU A 89 -4.38 20.66 -4.37
N SER A 90 -5.66 20.31 -4.26
CA SER A 90 -6.61 20.95 -3.33
C SER A 90 -6.41 20.50 -1.87
N PHE A 91 -5.80 19.34 -1.66
CA PHE A 91 -5.46 18.86 -0.32
C PHE A 91 -4.23 19.62 0.21
N GLN A 92 -4.49 20.62 1.05
CA GLN A 92 -3.47 21.50 1.63
C GLN A 92 -3.46 21.34 3.17
N PRO A 93 -2.67 20.41 3.71
CA PRO A 93 -2.56 20.22 5.17
C PRO A 93 -1.80 21.38 5.83
N GLY A 94 -2.04 21.59 7.13
CA GLY A 94 -1.41 22.68 7.91
C GLY A 94 0.10 22.51 8.18
N GLY A 95 0.82 21.67 7.42
CA GLY A 95 2.26 21.44 7.59
C GLY A 95 2.75 20.27 6.77
N ARG A 96 4.05 19.96 6.90
CA ARG A 96 4.72 18.87 6.18
C ARG A 96 4.77 17.59 7.01
N TYR A 97 5.13 16.49 6.35
CA TYR A 97 5.17 15.16 6.93
C TYR A 97 6.57 14.55 6.89
N ASP A 98 6.92 13.84 7.94
CA ASP A 98 8.15 13.05 8.00
C ASP A 98 8.03 11.75 7.22
N LEU A 99 6.80 11.22 7.14
CA LEU A 99 6.47 10.01 6.40
C LEU A 99 5.12 10.17 5.71
N ILE A 100 5.08 9.83 4.43
CA ILE A 100 3.81 9.67 3.68
C ILE A 100 3.69 8.22 3.23
N LEU A 101 2.52 7.64 3.43
CA LEU A 101 2.17 6.31 2.99
C LEU A 101 1.17 6.39 1.83
N MET A 102 1.38 5.58 0.78
CA MET A 102 0.43 5.36 -0.30
C MET A 102 0.30 3.84 -0.53
N LEU A 103 -0.59 3.22 0.24
CA LEU A 103 -0.69 1.77 0.33
C LEU A 103 -1.80 1.23 -0.57
N ASP A 104 -1.44 0.73 -1.76
CA ASP A 104 -2.35 0.29 -2.82
C ASP A 104 -3.29 1.42 -3.27
N VAL A 105 -2.71 2.57 -3.62
CA VAL A 105 -3.39 3.78 -4.07
C VAL A 105 -3.10 4.07 -5.54
N LEU A 106 -1.84 4.01 -5.96
CA LEU A 106 -1.41 4.48 -7.28
C LEU A 106 -2.03 3.72 -8.45
N GLU A 107 -2.38 2.45 -8.25
CA GLU A 107 -3.04 1.61 -9.25
C GLU A 107 -4.48 2.04 -9.57
N HIS A 108 -5.06 2.89 -8.74
CA HIS A 108 -6.40 3.45 -8.95
C HIS A 108 -6.39 4.79 -9.68
N LEU A 109 -5.24 5.46 -9.76
CA LEU A 109 -5.13 6.83 -10.26
C LEU A 109 -4.91 6.89 -11.78
N ASP A 110 -5.54 7.88 -12.44
CA ASP A 110 -5.32 8.19 -13.85
C ASP A 110 -3.95 8.85 -14.06
N ALA A 111 -3.52 9.68 -13.11
CA ALA A 111 -2.30 10.48 -13.18
C ALA A 111 -1.39 10.22 -11.96
N PRO A 112 -0.79 9.01 -11.82
CA PRO A 112 0.01 8.66 -10.66
C PRO A 112 1.22 9.56 -10.45
N VAL A 113 1.83 10.09 -11.53
CA VAL A 113 2.96 11.02 -11.44
C VAL A 113 2.56 12.33 -10.76
N VAL A 114 1.35 12.85 -11.02
CA VAL A 114 0.85 14.07 -10.38
C VAL A 114 0.66 13.85 -8.89
N ALA A 115 0.04 12.73 -8.50
CA ALA A 115 -0.14 12.39 -7.09
C ALA A 115 1.20 12.19 -6.37
N LEU A 116 2.19 11.58 -7.03
CA LEU A 116 3.54 11.43 -6.47
C LEU A 116 4.23 12.78 -6.28
N ARG A 117 4.14 13.70 -7.26
CA ARG A 117 4.66 15.07 -7.13
C ARG A 117 4.00 15.81 -5.98
N HIS A 118 2.69 15.68 -5.85
CA HIS A 118 1.97 16.28 -4.73
C HIS A 118 2.44 15.69 -3.40
N ALA A 119 2.56 14.35 -3.29
CA ALA A 119 3.05 13.71 -2.07
C ALA A 119 4.44 14.21 -1.66
N ILE A 120 5.41 14.29 -2.59
CA ILE A 120 6.75 14.78 -2.24
C ILE A 120 6.79 16.27 -1.90
N SER A 121 5.87 17.08 -2.42
CA SER A 121 5.76 18.51 -2.05
C SER A 121 5.32 18.70 -0.60
N LEU A 122 4.63 17.70 -0.03
CA LEU A 122 4.18 17.67 1.35
C LEU A 122 5.19 17.05 2.31
N LEU A 123 6.31 16.49 1.83
CA LEU A 123 7.34 15.91 2.70
C LEU A 123 8.22 16.99 3.32
N GLU A 124 8.64 16.74 4.55
CA GLU A 124 9.75 17.45 5.18
C GLU A 124 11.07 17.21 4.41
N PRO A 125 12.07 18.11 4.51
CA PRO A 125 13.43 17.80 4.07
C PRO A 125 13.89 16.51 4.74
N HIS A 126 14.28 15.49 4.03
CA HIS A 126 14.56 14.13 4.53
C HIS A 126 13.34 13.25 4.88
N GLY A 127 12.12 13.73 4.65
CA GLY A 127 10.92 12.93 4.76
C GLY A 127 10.92 11.76 3.78
N LEU A 128 10.21 10.69 4.15
CA LEU A 128 10.14 9.46 3.38
C LEU A 128 8.74 9.24 2.80
N LEU A 129 8.70 8.68 1.59
CA LEU A 129 7.49 8.21 0.94
C LEU A 129 7.56 6.68 0.85
N LEU A 130 6.60 5.98 1.44
CA LEU A 130 6.48 4.52 1.36
C LEU A 130 5.23 4.16 0.57
N ILE A 131 5.40 3.32 -0.43
CA ILE A 131 4.37 2.97 -1.40
C ILE A 131 4.28 1.45 -1.51
N THR A 132 3.06 0.91 -1.54
CA THR A 132 2.82 -0.45 -2.04
C THR A 132 1.90 -0.40 -3.24
N VAL A 133 2.16 -1.26 -4.21
CA VAL A 133 1.33 -1.42 -5.42
C VAL A 133 1.27 -2.88 -5.83
N PRO A 134 0.21 -3.33 -6.51
CA PRO A 134 0.16 -4.65 -7.10
C PRO A 134 1.22 -4.78 -8.20
N ALA A 135 1.89 -5.94 -8.23
CA ALA A 135 2.98 -6.17 -9.18
C ALA A 135 2.54 -7.04 -10.37
N PHE A 136 3.14 -6.76 -11.55
CA PHE A 136 3.02 -7.50 -12.81
C PHE A 136 1.61 -7.66 -13.40
N ASN A 137 1.36 -7.01 -14.52
CA ASN A 137 0.13 -7.19 -15.30
C ASN A 137 -0.08 -8.65 -15.74
N LEU A 138 1.00 -9.45 -15.80
CA LEU A 138 0.94 -10.88 -16.11
C LEU A 138 0.04 -11.67 -15.15
N ILE A 139 -0.08 -11.25 -13.91
CA ILE A 139 -0.91 -11.92 -12.88
C ILE A 139 -2.20 -11.15 -12.56
N TRP A 140 -2.72 -10.38 -13.53
CA TRP A 140 -4.01 -9.70 -13.43
C TRP A 140 -5.15 -10.71 -13.27
N THR A 141 -6.03 -10.50 -12.29
CA THR A 141 -7.14 -11.40 -11.95
C THR A 141 -8.46 -10.64 -11.76
N ASN A 142 -9.53 -11.33 -11.49
CA ASN A 142 -10.82 -10.74 -11.15
C ASN A 142 -10.76 -9.85 -9.90
N HIS A 143 -9.80 -10.11 -8.99
CA HIS A 143 -9.54 -9.25 -7.85
C HIS A 143 -9.19 -7.81 -8.28
N ASP A 144 -8.38 -7.64 -9.32
CA ASP A 144 -8.04 -6.31 -9.84
C ASP A 144 -9.25 -5.59 -10.44
N ARG A 145 -10.15 -6.35 -11.08
CA ARG A 145 -11.40 -5.80 -11.65
C ARG A 145 -12.35 -5.30 -10.56
N ILE A 146 -12.54 -6.08 -9.48
CA ILE A 146 -13.38 -5.70 -8.33
C ILE A 146 -12.83 -4.43 -7.68
N ASN A 147 -11.50 -4.35 -7.53
CA ASN A 147 -10.86 -3.18 -6.94
C ASN A 147 -10.72 -2.01 -7.93
N GLN A 148 -11.14 -2.18 -9.20
CA GLN A 148 -11.03 -1.15 -10.23
C GLN A 148 -9.59 -0.67 -10.45
N HIS A 149 -8.61 -1.59 -10.34
CA HIS A 149 -7.23 -1.27 -10.67
C HIS A 149 -7.14 -0.88 -12.16
N ARG A 150 -6.23 0.03 -12.47
CA ARG A 150 -5.93 0.47 -13.84
C ARG A 150 -4.65 -0.17 -14.35
N THR A 151 -3.72 -0.46 -13.44
CA THR A 151 -2.42 -1.03 -13.78
C THR A 151 -1.82 -1.83 -12.63
N ARG A 152 -0.81 -2.63 -12.96
CA ARG A 152 0.12 -3.24 -12.03
C ARG A 152 1.53 -2.83 -12.40
N TYR A 153 2.41 -2.75 -11.45
CA TYR A 153 3.73 -2.18 -11.63
C TYR A 153 4.83 -3.24 -11.62
N THR A 154 5.92 -2.96 -12.31
CA THR A 154 7.21 -3.62 -12.13
C THR A 154 8.19 -2.61 -11.54
N LYS A 155 9.34 -3.07 -11.01
CA LYS A 155 10.40 -2.13 -10.59
C LYS A 155 10.80 -1.17 -11.72
N ALA A 156 10.83 -1.66 -12.97
CA ALA A 156 11.18 -0.82 -14.12
C ALA A 156 10.11 0.23 -14.44
N SER A 157 8.81 -0.16 -14.49
CA SER A 157 7.74 0.80 -14.75
C SER A 157 7.57 1.79 -13.60
N PHE A 158 7.73 1.33 -12.35
CA PHE A 158 7.68 2.21 -11.18
C PHE A 158 8.85 3.22 -11.18
N ARG A 159 10.06 2.77 -11.54
CA ARG A 159 11.22 3.67 -11.64
C ARG A 159 10.96 4.84 -12.58
N ARG A 160 10.34 4.61 -13.75
CA ARG A 160 10.00 5.68 -14.70
C ARG A 160 9.09 6.74 -14.07
N ILE A 161 7.98 6.31 -13.45
CA ILE A 161 7.06 7.28 -12.82
C ILE A 161 7.70 7.98 -11.61
N ALA A 162 8.62 7.33 -10.90
CA ALA A 162 9.38 7.93 -9.81
C ALA A 162 10.36 9.00 -10.33
N GLU A 163 11.09 8.70 -11.42
CA GLU A 163 11.96 9.66 -12.10
C GLU A 163 11.18 10.87 -12.61
N ASP A 164 10.04 10.63 -13.28
CA ASP A 164 9.15 11.68 -13.77
C ASP A 164 8.59 12.54 -12.63
N ALA A 165 8.38 11.95 -11.45
CA ALA A 165 7.92 12.65 -10.26
C ALA A 165 9.04 13.36 -9.48
N GLY A 166 10.30 13.08 -9.78
CA GLY A 166 11.44 13.61 -9.02
C GLY A 166 11.70 12.87 -7.71
N ILE A 167 11.39 11.57 -7.64
CA ILE A 167 11.60 10.72 -6.46
C ILE A 167 12.93 9.96 -6.59
N LYS A 168 13.76 10.05 -5.57
CA LYS A 168 14.92 9.17 -5.39
C LYS A 168 14.46 7.88 -4.72
N ILE A 169 14.52 6.76 -5.44
CA ILE A 169 14.20 5.44 -4.87
C ILE A 169 15.33 4.98 -3.95
N LEU A 170 15.00 4.71 -2.69
CA LEU A 170 15.91 4.21 -1.65
C LEU A 170 15.81 2.69 -1.50
N LEU A 171 14.61 2.14 -1.71
CA LEU A 171 14.31 0.71 -1.64
C LEU A 171 13.24 0.36 -2.66
N ALA A 172 13.40 -0.77 -3.34
CA ALA A 172 12.35 -1.38 -4.15
C ALA A 172 12.41 -2.91 -3.99
N ARG A 173 11.39 -3.50 -3.39
CA ARG A 173 11.33 -4.92 -3.02
C ARG A 173 10.01 -5.53 -3.48
N TYR A 174 10.06 -6.70 -4.11
CA TYR A 174 8.85 -7.51 -4.32
C TYR A 174 8.49 -8.25 -3.03
N LEU A 175 7.20 -8.37 -2.79
CA LEU A 175 6.62 -9.11 -1.68
C LEU A 175 5.75 -10.25 -2.24
N PHE A 176 5.56 -11.31 -1.45
CA PHE A 176 4.70 -12.45 -1.77
C PHE A 176 5.14 -13.15 -3.06
N PHE A 177 6.40 -13.57 -3.11
CA PHE A 177 6.98 -14.36 -4.21
C PHE A 177 6.19 -15.65 -4.44
N TRP A 178 5.91 -16.42 -3.37
CA TRP A 178 5.17 -17.67 -3.45
C TRP A 178 3.75 -17.48 -4.02
N LEU A 179 3.16 -16.31 -3.85
CA LEU A 179 1.82 -16.00 -4.35
C LEU A 179 1.80 -15.72 -5.86
N PHE A 180 2.94 -15.40 -6.46
CA PHE A 180 3.04 -15.12 -7.91
C PHE A 180 2.58 -16.31 -8.76
N PRO A 181 3.13 -17.55 -8.61
CA PRO A 181 2.67 -18.70 -9.39
C PRO A 181 1.20 -19.06 -9.06
N VAL A 182 0.74 -18.87 -7.84
CA VAL A 182 -0.66 -19.09 -7.47
C VAL A 182 -1.60 -18.14 -8.22
N LYS A 183 -1.26 -16.85 -8.29
CA LYS A 183 -2.04 -15.88 -9.06
C LYS A 183 -1.96 -16.13 -10.57
N LEU A 184 -0.84 -16.63 -11.08
CA LEU A 184 -0.73 -17.02 -12.47
C LEU A 184 -1.66 -18.19 -12.82
N ALA A 185 -1.72 -19.21 -11.95
CA ALA A 185 -2.66 -20.33 -12.08
C ALA A 185 -4.13 -19.86 -11.96
N ALA A 186 -4.42 -18.95 -11.00
CA ALA A 186 -5.75 -18.37 -10.85
C ALA A 186 -6.18 -17.62 -12.12
N ARG A 187 -5.30 -16.81 -12.73
CA ARG A 187 -5.55 -16.12 -13.99
C ARG A 187 -5.86 -17.09 -15.12
N ALA A 188 -5.07 -18.16 -15.26
CA ALA A 188 -5.32 -19.19 -16.27
C ALA A 188 -6.71 -19.83 -16.08
N LYS A 189 -7.06 -20.19 -14.84
CA LYS A 189 -8.39 -20.70 -14.50
C LYS A 189 -9.51 -19.69 -14.83
N GLU A 190 -9.34 -18.43 -14.48
CA GLU A 190 -10.30 -17.36 -14.77
C GLU A 190 -10.48 -17.14 -16.27
N SER A 191 -9.40 -17.24 -17.06
CA SER A 191 -9.47 -17.15 -18.52
C SER A 191 -10.26 -18.29 -19.16
N LEU A 192 -10.14 -19.51 -18.59
CA LEU A 192 -10.82 -20.70 -19.11
C LEU A 192 -12.29 -20.77 -18.65
N LEU A 193 -12.55 -20.55 -17.37
CA LEU A 193 -13.86 -20.77 -16.75
C LEU A 193 -14.72 -19.50 -16.63
N ARG A 194 -14.10 -18.32 -16.79
CA ARG A 194 -14.76 -17.01 -16.69
C ARG A 194 -15.69 -16.87 -15.47
N PRO A 195 -15.25 -17.23 -14.25
CA PRO A 195 -16.08 -17.14 -13.06
C PRO A 195 -16.43 -15.67 -12.78
N ALA A 196 -17.59 -15.45 -12.18
CA ALA A 196 -17.93 -14.13 -11.68
C ALA A 196 -16.90 -13.66 -10.62
N PRO A 197 -16.50 -12.38 -10.64
CA PRO A 197 -15.65 -11.82 -9.61
C PRO A 197 -16.28 -11.97 -8.21
N GLN A 198 -15.48 -12.36 -7.23
CA GLN A 198 -15.93 -12.54 -5.85
C GLN A 198 -15.06 -11.77 -4.88
N VAL A 199 -15.68 -11.17 -3.86
CA VAL A 199 -14.96 -10.52 -2.76
C VAL A 199 -14.18 -11.59 -1.99
N PRO A 200 -12.90 -11.36 -1.67
CA PRO A 200 -12.11 -12.29 -0.87
C PRO A 200 -12.77 -12.57 0.49
N GLN A 201 -12.60 -13.79 0.97
CA GLN A 201 -13.06 -14.19 2.29
C GLN A 201 -11.87 -14.57 3.17
N VAL A 202 -12.01 -14.40 4.48
CA VAL A 202 -11.01 -14.86 5.43
C VAL A 202 -10.99 -16.39 5.43
N PRO A 203 -9.86 -17.04 5.10
CA PRO A 203 -9.76 -18.50 5.12
C PRO A 203 -9.96 -19.08 6.53
N GLY A 204 -10.29 -20.36 6.60
CA GLY A 204 -10.34 -21.08 7.88
C GLY A 204 -9.04 -20.91 8.68
N ARG A 205 -9.14 -20.89 10.01
CA ARG A 205 -8.06 -20.52 10.95
C ARG A 205 -6.70 -21.17 10.64
N ALA A 206 -6.68 -22.48 10.37
CA ALA A 206 -5.44 -23.21 10.11
C ALA A 206 -4.75 -22.74 8.82
N ILE A 207 -5.52 -22.62 7.74
CA ILE A 207 -5.03 -22.14 6.43
C ILE A 207 -4.58 -20.68 6.55
N ASN A 208 -5.38 -19.83 7.17
CA ASN A 208 -5.07 -18.42 7.36
C ASN A 208 -3.75 -18.23 8.13
N ARG A 209 -3.56 -18.99 9.22
CA ARG A 209 -2.31 -18.99 10.00
C ARG A 209 -1.12 -19.51 9.19
N PHE A 210 -1.29 -20.61 8.46
CA PHE A 210 -0.24 -21.18 7.63
C PHE A 210 0.24 -20.17 6.57
N LEU A 211 -0.69 -19.56 5.82
CA LEU A 211 -0.36 -18.57 4.78
C LEU A 211 0.30 -17.32 5.37
N PHE A 212 -0.12 -16.88 6.54
CA PHE A 212 0.53 -15.79 7.27
C PHE A 212 1.99 -16.14 7.61
N LEU A 213 2.22 -17.32 8.22
CA LEU A 213 3.57 -17.76 8.62
C LEU A 213 4.48 -17.98 7.40
N LEU A 214 3.96 -18.53 6.30
CA LEU A 214 4.67 -18.68 5.04
C LEU A 214 5.14 -17.33 4.51
N SER A 215 4.24 -16.33 4.50
CA SER A 215 4.56 -14.98 4.04
C SER A 215 5.59 -14.28 4.95
N ARG A 216 5.51 -14.49 6.27
CA ARG A 216 6.50 -13.97 7.22
C ARG A 216 7.87 -14.63 7.07
N GLY A 217 7.90 -15.94 6.76
CA GLY A 217 9.13 -16.67 6.45
C GLY A 217 9.80 -16.14 5.17
N GLU A 218 9.00 -15.92 4.13
CA GLU A 218 9.48 -15.32 2.88
C GLU A 218 10.04 -13.91 3.11
N GLU A 219 9.33 -13.08 3.86
CA GLU A 219 9.78 -11.72 4.16
C GLU A 219 11.16 -11.73 4.83
N LYS A 220 11.37 -12.56 5.86
CA LYS A 220 12.67 -12.71 6.51
C LYS A 220 13.76 -13.16 5.52
N LEU A 221 13.44 -14.11 4.64
CA LEU A 221 14.38 -14.59 3.62
C LEU A 221 14.71 -13.50 2.59
N SER A 222 13.76 -12.64 2.25
CA SER A 222 13.93 -11.55 1.27
C SER A 222 14.93 -10.47 1.71
N HIS A 223 15.27 -10.40 3.01
CA HIS A 223 16.36 -9.57 3.50
C HIS A 223 17.74 -10.12 3.10
N LEU A 224 17.86 -11.43 2.93
CA LEU A 224 19.09 -12.11 2.56
C LEU A 224 19.24 -12.26 1.05
N LEU A 225 18.13 -12.48 0.35
CA LEU A 225 18.10 -12.73 -1.08
C LEU A 225 17.06 -11.86 -1.77
N PRO A 226 17.47 -10.96 -2.68
CA PRO A 226 16.52 -10.13 -3.43
C PRO A 226 15.66 -11.00 -4.33
N LEU A 227 14.35 -11.05 -4.04
CA LEU A 227 13.40 -11.81 -4.86
C LEU A 227 13.15 -11.08 -6.19
N PRO A 228 13.22 -11.79 -7.34
CA PRO A 228 13.07 -11.17 -8.67
C PRO A 228 11.63 -10.86 -9.05
N ILE A 229 10.66 -11.51 -8.42
CA ILE A 229 9.22 -11.38 -8.68
C ILE A 229 8.44 -11.45 -7.36
N GLY A 230 7.17 -11.06 -7.40
CA GLY A 230 6.22 -11.17 -6.30
C GLY A 230 4.86 -10.66 -6.74
N SER A 231 3.84 -10.76 -5.90
CA SER A 231 2.50 -10.26 -6.24
C SER A 231 2.28 -8.79 -5.88
N SER A 232 3.15 -8.22 -5.07
CA SER A 232 3.15 -6.80 -4.69
C SER A 232 4.55 -6.23 -4.80
N LEU A 233 4.66 -4.93 -5.02
CA LEU A 233 5.90 -4.15 -5.02
C LEU A 233 5.82 -3.12 -3.90
N LEU A 234 6.80 -3.13 -3.00
CA LEU A 234 7.01 -2.11 -1.99
C LEU A 234 8.17 -1.22 -2.42
N VAL A 235 7.94 0.08 -2.38
CA VAL A 235 8.95 1.10 -2.70
C VAL A 235 9.04 2.10 -1.57
N MET A 236 10.26 2.47 -1.20
CA MET A 236 10.53 3.62 -0.36
C MET A 236 11.38 4.62 -1.13
N GLY A 237 11.01 5.88 -1.07
CA GLY A 237 11.70 6.98 -1.72
C GLY A 237 11.77 8.22 -0.86
N SER A 238 12.52 9.21 -1.33
CA SER A 238 12.63 10.53 -0.73
C SER A 238 12.71 11.60 -1.81
N THR A 239 12.60 12.86 -1.41
CA THR A 239 13.01 13.97 -2.27
C THR A 239 14.51 13.85 -2.56
N PRO A 240 14.99 14.22 -3.75
CA PRO A 240 16.42 14.41 -3.97
C PRO A 240 16.99 15.42 -2.97
N PRO A 241 18.25 15.28 -2.55
CA PRO A 241 18.87 16.33 -1.76
C PRO A 241 18.79 17.65 -2.54
N PRO A 242 18.57 18.80 -1.88
CA PRO A 242 18.65 20.07 -2.54
C PRO A 242 20.00 20.14 -3.26
N ASN A 243 19.99 20.54 -4.53
CA ASN A 243 21.22 20.69 -5.31
C ASN A 243 22.19 21.57 -4.52
N SER A 244 23.30 20.99 -4.10
CA SER A 244 24.46 21.69 -3.52
C SER A 244 25.17 22.50 -4.57
#